data_5047fb6fdc41aaad7f55ea5a1ed547f1
#
_entry.id   5047fb6fdc41aaad7f55ea5a1ed547f1
#
_cell.length_a   1.000
_cell.length_b   1.000
_cell.length_c   1.000
_cell.angle_alpha   90.00
_cell.angle_beta   90.00
_cell.angle_gamma   90.00
#
_symmetry.space_group_name_H-M   'P 1'
#
loop_
_entity.id
_entity.type
_entity.pdbx_description
1 polymer ?
#
loop_
_entity_poly.entity_id
_entity_poly.type
_entity_poly.pdbx_seq_one_letter_code
_entity_poly.pdbx_strand_id
1 'polypeptide(L)'
;LPSVLVVQPVASRGAGNLLVTLKGLETPVVLTLVLGQKTVDARKEFKLPLAGPNAAVEYHAVSPAGIETALLNVLNGLPPVASAKRIAIRGAEPEAMAWRTDDALYLRTVAEIYSPEYGQRASNPSGLRAYKLPDVPVLLASFNGNLTEIVTEE
;
A
#
# COMPACT_ATOMS: atom_id res chain seq x y z
N LEU A 1 19.67 10.98 4.41
CA LEU A 1 19.97 11.38 3.03
C LEU A 1 19.26 10.43 2.09
N PRO A 2 18.52 10.90 1.07
CA PRO A 2 17.95 10.02 0.08
C PRO A 2 19.07 9.26 -0.64
N SER A 3 18.91 7.96 -0.80
CA SER A 3 19.84 7.15 -1.57
C SER A 3 19.60 7.43 -3.06
N VAL A 4 20.61 7.94 -3.73
CA VAL A 4 20.56 8.25 -5.17
C VAL A 4 21.47 7.27 -5.91
N LEU A 5 20.92 6.59 -6.88
CA LEU A 5 21.65 5.77 -7.83
C LEU A 5 21.81 6.54 -9.13
N VAL A 6 23.03 6.81 -9.52
CA VAL A 6 23.33 7.46 -10.80
C VAL A 6 23.76 6.41 -11.80
N VAL A 7 23.08 6.32 -12.93
CA VAL A 7 23.39 5.40 -14.02
C VAL A 7 23.80 6.20 -15.25
N GLN A 8 25.01 6.01 -15.73
CA GLN A 8 25.54 6.67 -16.92
C GLN A 8 25.73 5.63 -18.03
N PRO A 9 25.11 5.82 -19.20
CA PRO A 9 25.31 4.94 -20.32
C PRO A 9 26.71 5.14 -20.93
N VAL A 10 27.35 4.06 -21.33
CA VAL A 10 28.62 4.06 -22.09
C VAL A 10 28.42 3.83 -23.59
N ALA A 11 27.21 3.48 -24.00
CA ALA A 11 26.82 3.27 -25.39
C ALA A 11 25.67 4.20 -25.79
N SER A 12 25.55 4.50 -27.08
CA SER A 12 24.48 5.37 -27.61
C SER A 12 23.16 4.65 -27.88
N ARG A 13 23.16 3.32 -27.94
CA ARG A 13 22.00 2.46 -28.17
C ARG A 13 22.14 1.15 -27.42
N GLY A 14 21.03 0.56 -27.05
CA GLY A 14 20.99 -0.75 -26.39
C GLY A 14 19.87 -0.82 -25.34
N ALA A 15 19.75 -2.00 -24.77
CA ALA A 15 18.88 -2.24 -23.62
C ALA A 15 19.62 -3.16 -22.63
N GLY A 16 19.33 -2.97 -21.36
CA GLY A 16 19.89 -3.79 -20.29
C GLY A 16 19.01 -3.74 -19.05
N ASN A 17 19.23 -4.69 -18.16
CA ASN A 17 18.56 -4.75 -16.88
C ASN A 17 19.53 -4.41 -15.76
N LEU A 18 19.09 -3.57 -14.85
CA LEU A 18 19.77 -3.26 -13.61
C LEU A 18 18.98 -3.87 -12.45
N LEU A 19 19.61 -4.75 -11.70
CA LEU A 19 19.04 -5.31 -10.48
C LEU A 19 19.54 -4.50 -9.28
N VAL A 20 18.60 -3.93 -8.53
CA VAL A 20 18.91 -3.17 -7.32
C VAL A 20 18.41 -3.96 -6.12
N THR A 21 19.36 -4.46 -5.32
CA THR A 21 19.03 -5.13 -4.05
C THR A 21 19.08 -4.09 -2.93
N LEU A 22 18.02 -4.03 -2.15
CA LEU A 22 17.89 -3.12 -1.02
C LEU A 22 17.88 -3.91 0.27
N LYS A 23 18.55 -3.38 1.30
CA LYS A 23 18.51 -3.99 2.62
C LYS A 23 17.09 -3.96 3.18
N GLY A 24 16.56 -5.13 3.51
CA GLY A 24 15.18 -5.29 4.00
C GLY A 24 14.15 -5.58 2.91
N LEU A 25 14.57 -5.70 1.65
CA LEU A 25 13.73 -6.16 0.55
C LEU A 25 14.28 -7.51 0.04
N GLU A 26 13.50 -8.57 0.16
CA GLU A 26 13.93 -9.92 -0.26
C GLU A 26 14.00 -10.04 -1.79
N THR A 27 13.14 -9.32 -2.49
CA THR A 27 13.09 -9.33 -3.96
C THR A 27 13.81 -8.12 -4.51
N PRO A 28 14.77 -8.30 -5.44
CA PRO A 28 15.45 -7.16 -6.06
C PRO A 28 14.49 -6.37 -6.96
N VAL A 29 14.71 -5.06 -7.00
CA VAL A 29 14.02 -4.18 -7.96
C VAL A 29 14.72 -4.30 -9.31
N VAL A 30 14.00 -4.70 -10.34
CA VAL A 30 14.51 -4.81 -11.69
C VAL A 30 14.15 -3.57 -12.49
N LEU A 31 15.17 -2.85 -12.96
CA LEU A 31 15.00 -1.69 -13.83
C LEU A 31 15.46 -2.04 -15.23
N THR A 32 14.58 -1.92 -16.22
CA THR A 32 14.96 -2.05 -17.63
C THR A 32 15.40 -0.70 -18.16
N LEU A 33 16.63 -0.61 -18.61
CA LEU A 33 17.24 0.58 -19.19
C LEU A 33 17.23 0.44 -20.71
N VAL A 34 16.69 1.43 -21.41
CA VAL A 34 16.62 1.46 -22.88
C VAL A 34 17.29 2.74 -23.38
N LEU A 35 18.28 2.58 -24.25
CA LEU A 35 19.03 3.69 -24.85
C LEU A 35 18.61 3.93 -26.30
N GLY A 36 18.77 5.16 -26.77
CA GLY A 36 18.49 5.52 -28.16
C GLY A 36 17.05 5.95 -28.43
N GLN A 37 16.29 6.25 -27.39
CA GLN A 37 14.94 6.83 -27.50
C GLN A 37 15.00 8.35 -27.69
N LYS A 38 13.95 8.91 -28.34
CA LYS A 38 13.82 10.36 -28.51
C LYS A 38 13.53 11.11 -27.22
N THR A 39 12.96 10.43 -26.24
CA THR A 39 12.63 10.98 -24.93
C THR A 39 13.50 10.32 -23.89
N VAL A 40 14.10 11.12 -23.01
CA VAL A 40 14.99 10.64 -21.95
C VAL A 40 14.39 11.00 -20.59
N ASP A 41 14.25 10.02 -19.72
CA ASP A 41 13.94 10.23 -18.31
C ASP A 41 15.22 10.65 -17.59
N ALA A 42 15.42 11.96 -17.41
CA ALA A 42 16.60 12.49 -16.72
C ALA A 42 16.58 12.14 -15.21
N ARG A 43 15.41 11.91 -14.66
CA ARG A 43 15.21 11.51 -13.26
C ARG A 43 13.98 10.64 -13.15
N LYS A 44 14.12 9.50 -12.50
CA LYS A 44 12.99 8.62 -12.13
C LYS A 44 13.00 8.43 -10.63
N GLU A 45 11.88 8.67 -9.99
CA GLU A 45 11.72 8.46 -8.54
C GLU A 45 10.86 7.22 -8.32
N PHE A 46 11.35 6.31 -7.49
CA PHE A 46 10.63 5.10 -7.10
C PHE A 46 10.33 5.17 -5.61
N LYS A 47 9.06 5.14 -5.26
CA LYS A 47 8.62 4.99 -3.88
C LYS A 47 8.48 3.50 -3.59
N LEU A 48 9.26 3.00 -2.66
CA LEU A 48 9.17 1.63 -2.20
C LEU A 48 8.30 1.58 -0.94
N PRO A 49 7.47 0.56 -0.78
CA PRO A 49 6.57 0.43 0.38
C PRO A 49 7.31 -0.01 1.66
N LEU A 50 8.63 0.20 1.71
CA LEU A 50 9.47 -0.17 2.84
C LEU A 50 10.16 1.06 3.40
N ALA A 51 10.20 1.14 4.73
CA ALA A 51 11.08 2.08 5.41
C ALA A 51 12.53 1.72 5.05
N GLY A 52 13.27 2.65 4.44
CA GLY A 52 14.69 2.46 4.15
C GLY A 52 15.50 2.32 5.45
N PRO A 53 16.73 1.78 5.39
CA PRO A 53 17.57 1.56 6.57
C PRO A 53 17.92 2.85 7.32
N ASN A 54 17.72 4.00 6.69
CA ASN A 54 17.88 5.35 7.28
C ASN A 54 16.55 6.11 7.34
N ALA A 55 15.43 5.49 7.03
CA ALA A 55 14.15 6.07 7.37
C ALA A 55 14.18 6.18 8.91
N ALA A 56 14.21 7.40 9.42
CA ALA A 56 13.65 7.61 10.74
C ALA A 56 12.31 6.87 10.67
N VAL A 57 12.11 5.91 11.58
CA VAL A 57 10.78 5.37 11.80
C VAL A 57 10.02 6.62 12.22
N GLU A 58 9.45 7.32 11.25
CA GLU A 58 8.33 8.17 11.53
C GLU A 58 7.29 7.20 12.05
N TYR A 59 7.35 6.98 13.35
CA TYR A 59 6.14 6.70 14.07
C TYR A 59 5.29 7.94 13.72
N HIS A 60 4.48 7.82 12.70
CA HIS A 60 3.22 8.49 12.73
C HIS A 60 2.53 7.89 13.95
N ALA A 61 2.95 8.35 15.11
CA ALA A 61 2.09 8.43 16.26
C ALA A 61 0.95 9.28 15.71
N VAL A 62 -0.01 8.61 15.10
CA VAL A 62 -1.30 9.22 14.81
C VAL A 62 -1.73 9.66 16.20
N SER A 63 -1.53 10.94 16.47
CA SER A 63 -2.03 11.55 17.69
C SER A 63 -3.46 11.07 17.85
N PRO A 64 -3.85 10.56 19.02
CA PRO A 64 -5.25 10.12 19.24
C PRO A 64 -6.28 11.17 18.83
N ALA A 65 -5.89 12.44 18.75
CA ALA A 65 -6.70 13.56 18.32
C ALA A 65 -7.01 13.63 16.80
N GLY A 66 -6.46 12.75 15.95
CA GLY A 66 -6.64 12.79 14.49
C GLY A 66 -7.18 11.50 13.85
N ILE A 67 -7.39 10.43 14.63
CA ILE A 67 -8.04 9.22 14.09
C ILE A 67 -9.55 9.44 14.11
N GLU A 68 -10.19 9.37 12.94
CA GLU A 68 -11.65 9.35 12.89
C GLU A 68 -12.19 8.24 13.79
N THR A 69 -13.20 8.55 14.61
CA THR A 69 -13.88 7.57 15.46
C THR A 69 -14.37 6.36 14.64
N ALA A 70 -14.73 6.59 13.38
CA ALA A 70 -15.11 5.58 12.42
C ALA A 70 -14.02 4.51 12.21
N LEU A 71 -12.75 4.91 12.05
CA LEU A 71 -11.64 3.96 11.88
C LEU A 71 -11.34 3.18 13.17
N LEU A 72 -11.48 3.80 14.33
CA LEU A 72 -11.35 3.11 15.62
C LEU A 72 -12.45 2.05 15.80
N ASN A 73 -13.68 2.38 15.44
CA ASN A 73 -14.77 1.42 15.45
C ASN A 73 -14.47 0.23 14.55
N VAL A 74 -14.04 0.48 13.31
CA VAL A 74 -13.67 -0.55 12.33
C VAL A 74 -12.52 -1.42 12.86
N LEU A 75 -11.50 -0.83 13.45
CA LEU A 75 -10.37 -1.56 14.04
C LEU A 75 -10.85 -2.52 15.15
N ASN A 76 -11.88 -2.12 15.92
CA ASN A 76 -12.49 -2.93 16.95
C ASN A 76 -13.58 -3.91 16.43
N GLY A 77 -13.77 -3.99 15.10
CA GLY A 77 -14.76 -4.88 14.49
C GLY A 77 -16.20 -4.35 14.53
N LEU A 78 -16.36 -3.06 14.78
CA LEU A 78 -17.64 -2.36 14.80
C LEU A 78 -17.87 -1.58 13.48
N PRO A 79 -19.12 -1.32 13.09
CA PRO A 79 -19.38 -0.50 11.92
C PRO A 79 -18.86 0.93 12.12
N PRO A 80 -18.34 1.58 11.05
CA PRO A 80 -17.80 2.94 11.12
C PRO A 80 -18.83 3.96 11.60
N VAL A 81 -20.07 3.81 11.12
CA VAL A 81 -21.27 4.58 11.51
C VAL A 81 -22.48 3.66 11.55
N ALA A 82 -23.54 4.06 12.24
CA ALA A 82 -24.73 3.22 12.43
C ALA A 82 -25.44 2.83 11.12
N SER A 83 -25.34 3.66 10.08
CA SER A 83 -25.93 3.41 8.75
C SER A 83 -25.08 2.52 7.84
N ALA A 84 -23.84 2.20 8.24
CA ALA A 84 -22.93 1.40 7.42
C ALA A 84 -23.46 -0.04 7.24
N LYS A 85 -23.43 -0.50 5.99
CA LYS A 85 -23.80 -1.88 5.66
C LYS A 85 -22.56 -2.77 5.65
N ARG A 86 -22.63 -3.89 6.36
CA ARG A 86 -21.61 -4.92 6.25
C ARG A 86 -21.74 -5.61 4.90
N ILE A 87 -20.62 -5.74 4.20
CA ILE A 87 -20.56 -6.41 2.89
C ILE A 87 -19.69 -7.66 2.96
N ALA A 88 -19.97 -8.61 2.09
CA ALA A 88 -19.11 -9.79 1.93
C ALA A 88 -17.87 -9.42 1.12
N ILE A 89 -16.75 -10.09 1.44
CA ILE A 89 -15.49 -9.96 0.72
C ILE A 89 -14.91 -11.34 0.44
N ARG A 90 -14.23 -11.49 -0.70
CA ARG A 90 -13.47 -12.69 -1.07
C ARG A 90 -12.01 -12.36 -1.26
N GLY A 91 -11.13 -13.35 -1.11
CA GLY A 91 -9.69 -13.19 -1.29
C GLY A 91 -8.95 -12.57 -0.08
N ALA A 92 -9.67 -12.22 0.99
CA ALA A 92 -9.09 -11.79 2.25
C ALA A 92 -8.97 -12.94 3.25
N GLU A 93 -8.24 -12.70 4.32
CA GLU A 93 -8.22 -13.60 5.46
C GLU A 93 -9.61 -13.75 6.12
N PRO A 94 -9.91 -14.88 6.80
CA PRO A 94 -11.25 -15.15 7.34
C PRO A 94 -11.76 -14.13 8.36
N GLU A 95 -10.84 -13.42 9.03
CA GLU A 95 -11.16 -12.41 10.05
C GLU A 95 -11.35 -11.00 9.47
N ALA A 96 -11.12 -10.82 8.17
CA ALA A 96 -11.32 -9.55 7.51
C ALA A 96 -12.82 -9.17 7.47
N MET A 97 -13.07 -7.89 7.63
CA MET A 97 -14.42 -7.33 7.66
C MET A 97 -14.48 -6.07 6.81
N ALA A 98 -15.56 -5.92 6.06
CA ALA A 98 -15.78 -4.72 5.28
C ALA A 98 -17.17 -4.12 5.53
N TRP A 99 -17.23 -2.79 5.47
CA TRP A 99 -18.46 -2.02 5.57
C TRP A 99 -18.49 -0.96 4.48
N ARG A 100 -19.65 -0.77 3.89
CA ARG A 100 -19.90 0.25 2.89
C ARG A 100 -20.75 1.34 3.50
N THR A 101 -20.36 2.60 3.26
CA THR A 101 -21.15 3.80 3.51
C THR A 101 -21.49 4.45 2.18
N ASP A 102 -22.20 5.57 2.19
CA ASP A 102 -22.57 6.28 0.97
C ASP A 102 -21.36 6.87 0.22
N ASP A 103 -20.24 7.08 0.93
CA ASP A 103 -19.05 7.79 0.43
C ASP A 103 -17.75 6.98 0.46
N ALA A 104 -17.73 5.83 1.13
CA ALA A 104 -16.49 5.08 1.35
C ALA A 104 -16.70 3.60 1.64
N LEU A 105 -15.63 2.84 1.37
CA LEU A 105 -15.44 1.47 1.83
C LEU A 105 -14.52 1.48 3.06
N TYR A 106 -14.95 0.84 4.13
CA TYR A 106 -14.13 0.60 5.30
C TYR A 106 -13.74 -0.86 5.38
N LEU A 107 -12.45 -1.13 5.51
CA LEU A 107 -11.91 -2.48 5.55
C LEU A 107 -11.06 -2.68 6.81
N ARG A 108 -11.35 -3.76 7.55
CA ARG A 108 -10.53 -4.27 8.66
C ARG A 108 -9.81 -5.53 8.19
N THR A 109 -8.49 -5.54 8.22
CA THR A 109 -7.66 -6.63 7.70
C THR A 109 -6.27 -6.60 8.32
N VAL A 110 -5.54 -7.71 8.31
CA VAL A 110 -4.10 -7.74 8.59
C VAL A 110 -3.27 -7.52 7.31
N ALA A 111 -3.90 -7.61 6.13
CA ALA A 111 -3.25 -7.36 4.87
C ALA A 111 -2.86 -5.87 4.70
N GLU A 112 -1.88 -5.62 3.88
CA GLU A 112 -1.49 -4.27 3.46
C GLU A 112 -2.12 -3.96 2.11
N ILE A 113 -2.86 -2.84 2.02
CA ILE A 113 -3.53 -2.42 0.79
C ILE A 113 -2.57 -1.63 -0.08
N TYR A 114 -2.42 -2.05 -1.34
CA TYR A 114 -1.61 -1.37 -2.34
C TYR A 114 -2.44 -0.54 -3.33
N SER A 115 -3.66 -1.00 -3.62
CA SER A 115 -4.56 -0.29 -4.53
C SER A 115 -6.02 -0.57 -4.14
N PRO A 116 -6.89 0.44 -4.18
CA PRO A 116 -6.62 1.86 -4.45
C PRO A 116 -5.83 2.54 -3.34
N GLU A 117 -5.40 3.78 -3.58
CA GLU A 117 -4.85 4.63 -2.53
C GLU A 117 -5.91 4.85 -1.44
N TYR A 118 -5.53 4.65 -0.19
CA TYR A 118 -6.44 4.84 0.93
C TYR A 118 -6.37 6.28 1.46
N GLY A 119 -7.53 6.82 1.83
CA GLY A 119 -7.59 8.17 2.40
C GLY A 119 -7.03 8.23 3.82
N GLN A 120 -7.35 7.23 4.63
CA GLN A 120 -6.91 7.14 6.03
C GLN A 120 -6.69 5.69 6.45
N ARG A 121 -5.83 5.51 7.44
CA ARG A 121 -5.51 4.21 8.03
C ARG A 121 -5.31 4.32 9.54
N ALA A 122 -5.81 3.34 10.28
CA ALA A 122 -5.47 3.09 11.66
C ALA A 122 -4.88 1.68 11.81
N SER A 123 -4.02 1.45 12.79
CA SER A 123 -3.46 0.12 13.06
C SER A 123 -3.23 -0.07 14.56
N ASN A 124 -3.23 -1.32 15.00
CA ASN A 124 -2.89 -1.70 16.35
C ASN A 124 -1.54 -2.45 16.41
N PRO A 125 -0.96 -2.65 17.60
CA PRO A 125 0.31 -3.35 17.75
C PRO A 125 0.30 -4.82 17.30
N SER A 126 -0.87 -5.46 17.18
CA SER A 126 -1.01 -6.84 16.69
C SER A 126 -0.98 -6.94 15.16
N GLY A 127 -0.77 -5.82 14.44
CA GLY A 127 -0.70 -5.81 12.99
C GLY A 127 -2.04 -5.69 12.28
N LEU A 128 -3.15 -5.63 13.03
CA LEU A 128 -4.46 -5.40 12.47
C LEU A 128 -4.61 -3.95 12.03
N ARG A 129 -5.22 -3.73 10.87
CA ARG A 129 -5.38 -2.43 10.22
C ARG A 129 -6.83 -2.16 9.90
N ALA A 130 -7.21 -0.90 9.96
CA ALA A 130 -8.46 -0.37 9.46
C ALA A 130 -8.16 0.69 8.40
N TYR A 131 -8.82 0.59 7.27
CA TYR A 131 -8.65 1.49 6.13
C TYR A 131 -9.97 2.18 5.78
N LYS A 132 -9.88 3.45 5.37
CA LYS A 132 -10.94 4.15 4.65
C LYS A 132 -10.49 4.27 3.19
N LEU A 133 -11.26 3.67 2.30
CA LEU A 133 -10.96 3.47 0.89
C LEU A 133 -12.06 4.06 0.02
N PRO A 134 -11.77 4.43 -1.23
CA PRO A 134 -12.83 4.65 -2.21
C PRO A 134 -13.65 3.36 -2.39
N ASP A 135 -14.94 3.50 -2.70
CA ASP A 135 -15.79 2.33 -2.97
C ASP A 135 -15.48 1.76 -4.34
N VAL A 136 -14.70 0.70 -4.36
CA VAL A 136 -14.28 -0.02 -5.57
C VAL A 136 -14.54 -1.51 -5.40
N PRO A 137 -14.83 -2.24 -6.49
CA PRO A 137 -15.17 -3.66 -6.43
C PRO A 137 -13.96 -4.56 -6.14
N VAL A 138 -12.74 -4.10 -6.45
CA VAL A 138 -11.51 -4.90 -6.30
C VAL A 138 -10.42 -4.08 -5.65
N LEU A 139 -9.77 -4.67 -4.66
CA LEU A 139 -8.63 -4.13 -3.95
C LEU A 139 -7.42 -5.03 -4.19
N LEU A 140 -6.25 -4.46 -4.39
CA LEU A 140 -4.99 -5.19 -4.41
C LEU A 140 -4.34 -5.09 -3.04
N ALA A 141 -4.07 -6.23 -2.44
CA ALA A 141 -3.51 -6.32 -1.10
C ALA A 141 -2.30 -7.26 -1.06
N SER A 142 -1.51 -7.16 -0.01
CA SER A 142 -0.49 -8.15 0.33
C SER A 142 -0.81 -8.79 1.68
N PHE A 143 -0.82 -10.10 1.69
CA PHE A 143 -0.97 -10.91 2.89
C PHE A 143 0.20 -11.89 2.99
N ASN A 144 0.98 -11.81 4.06
CA ASN A 144 2.19 -12.63 4.27
C ASN A 144 3.19 -12.57 3.09
N GLY A 145 3.34 -11.39 2.46
CA GLY A 145 4.23 -11.19 1.32
C GLY A 145 3.68 -11.65 -0.03
N ASN A 146 2.49 -12.24 -0.08
CA ASN A 146 1.83 -12.64 -1.31
C ASN A 146 0.81 -11.58 -1.72
N LEU A 147 0.83 -11.19 -3.00
CA LEU A 147 -0.20 -10.34 -3.57
C LEU A 147 -1.50 -11.12 -3.73
N THR A 148 -2.59 -10.52 -3.33
CA THR A 148 -3.94 -11.07 -3.44
C THR A 148 -4.92 -9.97 -3.84
N GLU A 149 -5.98 -10.38 -4.52
CA GLU A 149 -7.11 -9.51 -4.82
C GLU A 149 -8.21 -9.74 -3.79
N ILE A 150 -8.68 -8.65 -3.19
CA ILE A 150 -9.87 -8.67 -2.33
C ILE A 150 -11.02 -8.12 -3.16
N VAL A 151 -12.03 -8.95 -3.38
CA VAL A 151 -13.23 -8.59 -4.14
C VAL A 151 -14.36 -8.29 -3.15
N THR A 152 -14.99 -7.12 -3.30
CA THR A 152 -16.17 -6.74 -2.52
C THR A 152 -17.43 -7.21 -3.23
N GLU A 153 -18.32 -7.84 -2.50
CA GLU A 153 -19.64 -8.29 -3.01
C GLU A 153 -20.72 -7.27 -2.62
N GLU A 154 -21.74 -7.14 -3.46
CA GLU A 154 -22.91 -6.29 -3.16
C GLU A 154 -23.85 -6.93 -2.12
#